data_d4d6581c4bfed86817fa1fbc619ef139
#
_entry.id   d4d6581c4bfed86817fa1fbc619ef139
#
_cell.length_a   1.000
_cell.length_b   1.000
_cell.length_c   1.000
_cell.angle_alpha   90.00
_cell.angle_beta   90.00
_cell.angle_gamma   90.00
#
_symmetry.space_group_name_H-M   'P 1'
#
loop_
_entity.id
_entity.type
_entity.pdbx_description
1 polymer ?
#
loop_
_entity_poly.entity_id
_entity_poly.type
_entity_poly.pdbx_seq_one_letter_code
_entity_poly.pdbx_strand_id
1 'polypeptide(L)'
;MELASKYNPADVEGKWYQYWLDNKLFSSKPDGRQPYTVVIPPPNVTGVLHMGHMLNNTIQDILVRRARMTGKNACWVPGTDHASIATEAKVVNKLAQQGIKKTDLTREEFLKHAWAWTEEHGGIILKQLRKLGAS
;
A
#
# COMPACT_ATOMS: atom_id res chain seq x y z
N MET A 1 -26.55 5.61 24.61
CA MET A 1 -26.06 5.77 23.22
C MET A 1 -26.77 4.70 22.39
N GLU A 2 -27.63 5.10 21.48
CA GLU A 2 -28.38 4.16 20.64
C GLU A 2 -27.46 3.73 19.49
N LEU A 3 -27.31 2.43 19.30
CA LEU A 3 -26.51 1.87 18.21
C LEU A 3 -27.30 1.91 16.91
N ALA A 4 -26.67 2.30 15.82
CA ALA A 4 -27.28 2.25 14.51
C ALA A 4 -27.71 0.81 14.15
N SER A 5 -28.87 0.66 13.52
CA SER A 5 -29.42 -0.65 13.15
C SER A 5 -28.58 -1.40 12.08
N LYS A 6 -27.74 -0.67 11.36
CA LYS A 6 -26.85 -1.22 10.32
C LYS A 6 -25.45 -0.61 10.44
N TYR A 7 -24.43 -1.43 10.27
CA TYR A 7 -23.05 -0.98 10.16
C TYR A 7 -22.83 -0.33 8.79
N ASN A 8 -22.31 0.91 8.80
CA ASN A 8 -21.87 1.60 7.59
C ASN A 8 -20.36 1.84 7.66
N PRO A 9 -19.55 1.17 6.83
CA PRO A 9 -18.09 1.34 6.84
C PRO A 9 -17.63 2.78 6.61
N ALA A 10 -18.35 3.54 5.77
CA ALA A 10 -17.99 4.91 5.44
C ALA A 10 -17.98 5.84 6.65
N ASP A 11 -18.81 5.57 7.65
CA ASP A 11 -18.94 6.41 8.85
C ASP A 11 -17.83 6.16 9.88
N VAL A 12 -17.12 5.03 9.77
CA VAL A 12 -16.21 4.56 10.83
C VAL A 12 -14.77 4.37 10.36
N GLU A 13 -14.54 3.86 9.14
CA GLU A 13 -13.19 3.47 8.69
C GLU A 13 -12.20 4.65 8.68
N GLY A 14 -12.58 5.76 8.03
CA GLY A 14 -11.70 6.94 7.94
C GLY A 14 -11.39 7.54 9.32
N LYS A 15 -12.42 7.69 10.16
CA LYS A 15 -12.31 8.24 11.51
C LYS A 15 -11.35 7.42 12.37
N TRP A 16 -11.52 6.11 12.42
CA TRP A 16 -10.70 5.25 13.28
C TRP A 16 -9.27 5.10 12.77
N TYR A 17 -9.08 5.01 11.46
CA TYR A 17 -7.73 4.95 10.92
C TYR A 17 -6.96 6.24 11.22
N GLN A 18 -7.60 7.41 11.07
CA GLN A 18 -6.98 8.68 11.41
C GLN A 18 -6.65 8.76 12.91
N TYR A 19 -7.57 8.34 13.78
CA TYR A 19 -7.33 8.27 15.23
C TYR A 19 -6.09 7.41 15.56
N TRP A 20 -5.91 6.27 14.90
CA TRP A 20 -4.74 5.41 15.10
C TRP A 20 -3.44 6.08 14.68
N LEU A 21 -3.45 6.83 13.59
CA LEU A 21 -2.29 7.57 13.11
C LEU A 21 -1.94 8.73 14.05
N ASP A 22 -2.91 9.53 14.46
CA ASP A 22 -2.72 10.69 15.34
C ASP A 22 -2.16 10.26 16.72
N ASN A 23 -2.61 9.12 17.21
CA ASN A 23 -2.13 8.54 18.46
C ASN A 23 -0.91 7.63 18.29
N LYS A 24 -0.37 7.49 17.08
CA LYS A 24 0.83 6.70 16.76
C LYS A 24 0.75 5.25 17.26
N LEU A 25 -0.44 4.64 17.20
CA LEU A 25 -0.68 3.32 17.75
C LEU A 25 0.08 2.21 17.03
N PHE A 26 0.53 2.47 15.80
CA PHE A 26 1.35 1.53 15.01
C PHE A 26 2.85 1.83 15.05
N SER A 27 3.25 2.87 15.79
CA SER A 27 4.67 3.21 15.90
C SER A 27 5.44 2.11 16.61
N SER A 28 6.57 1.76 16.03
CA SER A 28 7.55 0.85 16.62
C SER A 28 8.90 1.57 16.72
N LYS A 29 9.49 1.50 17.89
CA LYS A 29 10.86 1.96 18.14
C LYS A 29 11.60 0.87 18.88
N PRO A 30 12.92 0.70 18.67
CA PRO A 30 13.71 -0.25 19.46
C PRO A 30 13.53 -0.02 20.97
N ASP A 31 13.11 -1.05 21.68
CA ASP A 31 12.95 -1.07 23.13
C ASP A 31 13.25 -2.48 23.69
N GLY A 32 13.01 -2.71 24.97
CA GLY A 32 13.28 -4.01 25.63
C GLY A 32 12.29 -5.12 25.30
N ARG A 33 11.23 -4.86 24.52
CA ARG A 33 10.23 -5.88 24.15
C ARG A 33 10.77 -6.78 23.04
N GLN A 34 10.26 -8.02 22.97
CA GLN A 34 10.59 -8.94 21.89
C GLN A 34 10.16 -8.33 20.54
N PRO A 35 11.06 -8.17 19.56
CA PRO A 35 10.71 -7.65 18.26
C PRO A 35 9.86 -8.64 17.46
N TYR A 36 8.94 -8.10 16.68
CA TYR A 36 8.15 -8.84 15.69
C TYR A 36 7.98 -7.99 14.43
N THR A 37 8.78 -8.25 13.44
CA THR A 37 8.79 -7.44 12.21
C THR A 37 8.29 -8.26 11.04
N VAL A 38 7.36 -7.70 10.28
CA VAL A 38 6.83 -8.26 9.04
C VAL A 38 7.04 -7.27 7.91
N VAL A 39 7.78 -7.68 6.88
CA VAL A 39 7.94 -6.92 5.64
C VAL A 39 6.96 -7.48 4.63
N ILE A 40 6.14 -6.62 4.04
CA ILE A 40 5.20 -6.99 2.99
C ILE A 40 5.97 -7.50 1.75
N PRO A 41 5.52 -8.56 1.05
CA PRO A 41 5.95 -8.78 -0.33
C PRO A 41 5.47 -7.58 -1.16
N PRO A 42 6.39 -6.73 -1.67
CA PRO A 42 6.01 -5.45 -2.23
C PRO A 42 5.28 -5.65 -3.56
N PRO A 43 4.04 -5.16 -3.71
CA PRO A 43 3.34 -5.24 -4.98
C PRO A 43 3.98 -4.31 -6.02
N ASN A 44 3.99 -4.76 -7.28
CA ASN A 44 4.45 -3.94 -8.39
C ASN A 44 3.55 -2.70 -8.59
N VAL A 45 4.16 -1.56 -8.95
CA VAL A 45 3.43 -0.31 -9.26
C VAL A 45 2.80 -0.41 -10.65
N THR A 46 1.90 -1.38 -10.84
CA THR A 46 1.24 -1.65 -12.13
C THR A 46 -0.24 -1.33 -12.15
N GLY A 47 -0.81 -0.93 -11.00
CA GLY A 47 -2.22 -0.61 -10.88
C GLY A 47 -2.74 -0.71 -9.44
N VAL A 48 -3.98 -1.16 -9.32
CA VAL A 48 -4.67 -1.34 -8.05
C VAL A 48 -4.44 -2.73 -7.45
N LEU A 49 -4.57 -2.85 -6.14
CA LEU A 49 -4.54 -4.14 -5.45
C LEU A 49 -5.74 -4.99 -5.85
N HIS A 50 -5.57 -6.30 -5.88
CA HIS A 50 -6.63 -7.28 -6.12
C HIS A 50 -6.82 -8.21 -4.91
N MET A 51 -7.81 -9.11 -4.97
CA MET A 51 -8.17 -9.99 -3.85
C MET A 51 -6.99 -10.80 -3.28
N GLY A 52 -6.05 -11.24 -4.11
CA GLY A 52 -4.86 -11.94 -3.64
C GLY A 52 -3.98 -11.08 -2.73
N HIS A 53 -3.84 -9.79 -3.06
CA HIS A 53 -3.14 -8.84 -2.19
C HIS A 53 -3.91 -8.60 -0.88
N MET A 54 -5.25 -8.50 -0.95
CA MET A 54 -6.08 -8.34 0.24
C MET A 54 -5.90 -9.52 1.20
N LEU A 55 -6.01 -10.75 0.70
CA LEU A 55 -5.83 -11.95 1.51
C LEU A 55 -4.45 -11.97 2.18
N ASN A 56 -3.39 -11.75 1.41
CA ASN A 56 -2.02 -11.75 1.93
C ASN A 56 -1.83 -10.69 3.02
N ASN A 57 -2.24 -9.45 2.77
CA ASN A 57 -2.07 -8.35 3.73
C ASN A 57 -2.97 -8.52 4.97
N THR A 58 -4.17 -9.07 4.82
CA THR A 58 -5.05 -9.34 5.97
C THR A 58 -4.44 -10.37 6.91
N ILE A 59 -3.84 -11.44 6.39
CA ILE A 59 -3.16 -12.44 7.22
C ILE A 59 -1.99 -11.79 7.98
N GLN A 60 -1.19 -10.97 7.32
CA GLN A 60 -0.09 -10.25 7.96
C GLN A 60 -0.60 -9.31 9.05
N ASP A 61 -1.65 -8.53 8.77
CA ASP A 61 -2.22 -7.59 9.73
C ASP A 61 -2.76 -8.30 10.98
N ILE A 62 -3.43 -9.44 10.83
CA ILE A 62 -3.88 -10.28 11.96
C ILE A 62 -2.71 -10.70 12.82
N LEU A 63 -1.62 -11.17 12.23
CA LEU A 63 -0.43 -11.61 12.96
C LEU A 63 0.27 -10.46 13.69
N VAL A 64 0.38 -9.29 13.02
CA VAL A 64 0.98 -8.09 13.61
C VAL A 64 0.13 -7.55 14.75
N ARG A 65 -1.20 -7.50 14.60
CA ARG A 65 -2.12 -7.11 15.70
C ARG A 65 -2.03 -8.06 16.87
N ARG A 66 -2.00 -9.37 16.63
CA ARG A 66 -1.79 -10.37 17.68
C ARG A 66 -0.47 -10.15 18.40
N ALA A 67 0.61 -9.89 17.66
CA ALA A 67 1.92 -9.62 18.26
C ALA A 67 1.87 -8.40 19.20
N ARG A 68 1.20 -7.31 18.82
CA ARG A 68 0.99 -6.14 19.69
C ARG A 68 0.18 -6.51 20.95
N MET A 69 -0.91 -7.26 20.79
CA MET A 69 -1.76 -7.69 21.91
C MET A 69 -1.02 -8.60 22.88
N THR A 70 -0.01 -9.34 22.43
CA THR A 70 0.86 -10.17 23.29
C THR A 70 2.08 -9.42 23.83
N GLY A 71 2.11 -8.09 23.71
CA GLY A 71 3.14 -7.24 24.30
C GLY A 71 4.45 -7.16 23.52
N LYS A 72 4.50 -7.65 22.26
CA LYS A 72 5.70 -7.54 21.41
C LYS A 72 5.85 -6.14 20.83
N ASN A 73 7.07 -5.78 20.47
CA ASN A 73 7.35 -4.58 19.66
C ASN A 73 7.11 -4.94 18.20
N ALA A 74 5.90 -4.74 17.73
CA ALA A 74 5.48 -5.14 16.40
C ALA A 74 5.66 -4.01 15.38
N CYS A 75 6.32 -4.31 14.27
CA CYS A 75 6.53 -3.40 13.14
C CYS A 75 6.08 -4.06 11.85
N TRP A 76 5.13 -3.47 11.17
CA TRP A 76 4.75 -3.85 9.81
C TRP A 76 5.30 -2.83 8.82
N VAL A 77 6.06 -3.30 7.82
CA VAL A 77 6.78 -2.46 6.87
C VAL A 77 6.14 -2.61 5.48
N PRO A 78 5.24 -1.70 5.09
CA PRO A 78 4.69 -1.68 3.74
C PRO A 78 5.70 -1.10 2.75
N GLY A 79 5.58 -1.51 1.49
CA GLY A 79 6.40 -1.01 0.40
C GLY A 79 5.78 -1.35 -0.96
N THR A 80 6.40 -0.84 -2.01
CA THR A 80 6.03 -1.13 -3.40
C THR A 80 7.26 -1.52 -4.19
N ASP A 81 7.09 -2.41 -5.16
CA ASP A 81 8.16 -2.80 -6.08
C ASP A 81 8.06 -1.95 -7.37
N HIS A 82 9.15 -1.26 -7.67
CA HIS A 82 9.33 -0.50 -8.90
C HIS A 82 9.91 -1.38 -10.03
N ALA A 83 9.50 -2.65 -10.10
CA ALA A 83 9.91 -3.60 -11.14
C ALA A 83 9.81 -2.97 -12.53
N SER A 84 10.97 -2.76 -13.16
CA SER A 84 11.09 -1.97 -14.38
C SER A 84 10.29 -2.56 -15.55
N ILE A 85 10.31 -3.88 -15.76
CA ILE A 85 9.65 -4.55 -16.88
C ILE A 85 8.14 -4.36 -16.85
N ALA A 86 7.52 -4.58 -15.69
CA ALA A 86 6.07 -4.46 -15.55
C ALA A 86 5.59 -3.01 -15.70
N THR A 87 6.32 -2.05 -15.12
CA THR A 87 6.05 -0.62 -15.25
C THR A 87 6.27 -0.15 -16.69
N GLU A 88 7.35 -0.57 -17.32
CA GLU A 88 7.64 -0.27 -18.72
C GLU A 88 6.51 -0.73 -19.66
N ALA A 89 6.02 -1.95 -19.51
CA ALA A 89 4.90 -2.47 -20.29
C ALA A 89 3.64 -1.60 -20.15
N LYS A 90 3.34 -1.11 -18.94
CA LYS A 90 2.19 -0.22 -18.70
C LYS A 90 2.38 1.15 -19.34
N VAL A 91 3.58 1.72 -19.23
CA VAL A 91 3.91 3.02 -19.86
C VAL A 91 3.84 2.92 -21.39
N VAL A 92 4.42 1.86 -21.97
CA VAL A 92 4.36 1.61 -23.43
C VAL A 92 2.92 1.49 -23.90
N ASN A 93 2.07 0.76 -23.18
CA ASN A 93 0.65 0.63 -23.54
C ASN A 93 -0.10 1.98 -23.43
N LYS A 94 0.18 2.78 -22.38
CA LYS A 94 -0.40 4.14 -22.25
C LYS A 94 0.01 5.04 -23.40
N LEU A 95 1.28 5.03 -23.78
CA LEU A 95 1.81 5.79 -24.92
C LEU A 95 1.20 5.34 -26.25
N ALA A 96 1.06 4.04 -26.46
CA ALA A 96 0.45 3.47 -27.66
C ALA A 96 -1.02 3.93 -27.82
N GLN A 97 -1.78 4.03 -26.73
CA GLN A 97 -3.15 4.59 -26.75
C GLN A 97 -3.17 6.07 -27.16
N GLN A 98 -2.08 6.79 -26.96
CA GLN A 98 -1.88 8.19 -27.38
C GLN A 98 -1.27 8.30 -28.79
N GLY A 99 -1.04 7.18 -29.48
CA GLY A 99 -0.42 7.15 -30.80
C GLY A 99 1.10 7.29 -30.79
N ILE A 100 1.74 7.23 -29.64
CA ILE A 100 3.19 7.41 -29.46
C ILE A 100 3.85 6.03 -29.37
N LYS A 101 4.83 5.76 -30.23
CA LYS A 101 5.63 4.52 -30.15
C LYS A 101 6.88 4.75 -29.30
N LYS A 102 7.24 3.77 -28.49
CA LYS A 102 8.47 3.84 -27.69
C LYS A 102 9.72 4.09 -28.53
N THR A 103 9.76 3.54 -29.75
CA THR A 103 10.86 3.72 -30.72
C THR A 103 11.06 5.14 -31.19
N ASP A 104 10.04 5.98 -31.06
CA ASP A 104 10.07 7.37 -31.50
C ASP A 104 10.57 8.33 -30.40
N LEU A 105 10.81 7.78 -29.19
CA LEU A 105 11.26 8.51 -28.02
C LEU A 105 12.74 8.23 -27.72
N THR A 106 13.45 9.23 -27.27
CA THR A 106 14.75 9.07 -26.64
C THR A 106 14.58 8.40 -25.25
N ARG A 107 15.68 7.84 -24.73
CA ARG A 107 15.68 7.27 -23.37
C ARG A 107 15.21 8.27 -22.31
N GLU A 108 15.62 9.53 -22.42
CA GLU A 108 15.31 10.59 -21.47
C GLU A 108 13.82 10.94 -21.50
N GLU A 109 13.24 11.03 -22.70
CA GLU A 109 11.80 11.25 -22.87
C GLU A 109 10.98 10.09 -22.31
N PHE A 110 11.37 8.85 -22.62
CA PHE A 110 10.71 7.67 -22.07
C PHE A 110 10.78 7.63 -20.52
N LEU A 111 11.94 7.98 -19.93
CA LEU A 111 12.09 8.04 -18.48
C LEU A 111 11.15 9.07 -17.82
N LYS A 112 10.90 10.21 -18.46
CA LYS A 112 9.91 11.18 -17.95
C LYS A 112 8.52 10.57 -17.85
N HIS A 113 8.10 9.80 -18.85
CA HIS A 113 6.82 9.09 -18.81
C HIS A 113 6.79 8.00 -17.75
N ALA A 114 7.89 7.28 -17.55
CA ALA A 114 8.00 6.25 -16.52
C ALA A 114 7.93 6.86 -15.11
N TRP A 115 8.58 7.98 -14.86
CA TRP A 115 8.50 8.70 -13.58
C TRP A 115 7.10 9.25 -13.32
N ALA A 116 6.48 9.86 -14.33
CA ALA A 116 5.11 10.36 -14.20
C ALA A 116 4.12 9.22 -13.87
N TRP A 117 4.29 8.03 -14.47
CA TRP A 117 3.52 6.85 -14.12
C TRP A 117 3.73 6.44 -12.66
N THR A 118 4.97 6.42 -12.21
CA THR A 118 5.32 6.05 -10.84
C THR A 118 4.73 7.02 -9.81
N GLU A 119 4.79 8.32 -10.08
CA GLU A 119 4.18 9.34 -9.22
C GLU A 119 2.65 9.21 -9.16
N GLU A 120 2.01 8.97 -10.31
CA GLU A 120 0.55 8.80 -10.41
C GLU A 120 0.07 7.56 -9.63
N HIS A 121 0.77 6.42 -9.75
CA HIS A 121 0.30 5.13 -9.26
C HIS A 121 0.94 4.68 -7.94
N GLY A 122 2.13 5.15 -7.61
CA GLY A 122 2.86 4.73 -6.41
C GLY A 122 2.13 4.98 -5.09
N GLY A 123 1.35 6.07 -5.02
CA GLY A 123 0.54 6.40 -3.84
C GLY A 123 -0.76 5.61 -3.71
N ILE A 124 -1.26 5.00 -4.78
CA ILE A 124 -2.56 4.32 -4.80
C ILE A 124 -2.53 3.08 -3.90
N ILE A 125 -1.50 2.26 -4.01
CA ILE A 125 -1.33 1.02 -3.24
C ILE A 125 -1.34 1.30 -1.74
N LEU A 126 -0.58 2.29 -1.30
CA LEU A 126 -0.53 2.67 0.12
C LEU A 126 -1.87 3.21 0.63
N LYS A 127 -2.60 3.96 -0.20
CA LYS A 127 -3.96 4.41 0.13
C LYS A 127 -4.93 3.24 0.25
N GLN A 128 -4.81 2.22 -0.61
CA GLN A 128 -5.63 1.03 -0.54
C GLN A 128 -5.33 0.20 0.72
N LEU A 129 -4.06 0.04 1.09
CA LEU A 129 -3.67 -0.62 2.35
C LEU A 129 -4.24 0.10 3.58
N ARG A 130 -4.21 1.43 3.58
CA ARG A 130 -4.87 2.23 4.63
C ARG A 130 -6.38 1.99 4.67
N LYS A 131 -7.03 1.92 3.50
CA LYS A 131 -8.47 1.66 3.41
C LYS A 131 -8.85 0.27 3.92
N LEU A 132 -7.96 -0.71 3.79
CA LEU A 132 -8.10 -2.03 4.41
C LEU A 132 -7.90 -2.01 5.93
N GLY A 133 -7.46 -0.90 6.51
CA GLY A 133 -7.17 -0.80 7.93
C GLY A 133 -5.85 -1.47 8.33
N ALA A 134 -4.94 -1.72 7.39
CA ALA A 134 -3.66 -2.35 7.69
C ALA A 134 -2.81 -1.52 8.65
N SER A 135 -2.18 -2.17 9.60
CA SER A 135 -1.55 -1.53 10.77
C SER A 135 -0.08 -1.84 10.94
#